data_a9f6368eac15744e35da714b365f8a26
#
_entry.id   a9f6368eac15744e35da714b365f8a26
#
_cell.length_a   1.000
_cell.length_b   1.000
_cell.length_c   1.000
_cell.angle_alpha   90.00
_cell.angle_beta   90.00
_cell.angle_gamma   90.00
#
_symmetry.space_group_name_H-M   'P 1'
#
loop_
_entity.id
_entity.type
_entity.pdbx_description
1 polymer ?
#
loop_
_entity_poly.entity_id
_entity_poly.type
_entity_poly.pdbx_seq_one_letter_code
_entity_poly.pdbx_strand_id
1 'polypeptide(L)'
;MRSNHIAMSLVIDVPIQKVWDALADWESQSEWMLQTTVEVTSDIRSGVGTSIAAFTGIGKFGIMDHMTVTAWNPPTVCDVIHTGKIVKGTGRFELTALTPESTRFDWSEEVLAPRALFLLIAPGLYVGVRISLSALRRQLHRSK
;
A
#
# COMPACT_ATOMS: atom_id res chain seq x y z
N MET A 1 -17.31 -13.24 9.32
CA MET A 1 -16.07 -12.45 9.31
C MET A 1 -16.34 -11.04 9.76
N ARG A 2 -15.36 -10.43 10.38
CA ARG A 2 -15.45 -9.04 10.84
C ARG A 2 -14.53 -8.16 10.00
N SER A 3 -14.89 -6.87 9.87
CA SER A 3 -13.99 -5.85 9.39
C SER A 3 -13.08 -5.42 10.55
N ASN A 4 -11.78 -5.48 10.34
CA ASN A 4 -10.77 -5.12 11.33
C ASN A 4 -9.91 -4.00 10.73
N HIS A 5 -9.70 -2.93 11.50
CA HIS A 5 -8.99 -1.75 11.04
C HIS A 5 -7.54 -1.74 11.50
N ILE A 6 -6.63 -1.40 10.59
CA ILE A 6 -5.22 -1.15 10.91
C ILE A 6 -4.76 0.06 10.12
N ALA A 7 -4.00 0.94 10.75
CA ALA A 7 -3.54 2.18 10.12
C ALA A 7 -2.21 2.64 10.68
N MET A 8 -1.47 3.41 9.88
CA MET A 8 -0.28 4.10 10.34
C MET A 8 -0.03 5.35 9.51
N SER A 9 0.72 6.29 10.07
CA SER A 9 1.07 7.55 9.43
C SER A 9 2.57 7.78 9.53
N LEU A 10 3.12 8.46 8.53
CA LEU A 10 4.49 8.98 8.62
C LEU A 10 4.60 10.26 7.80
N VAL A 11 5.63 11.05 8.11
CA VAL A 11 5.93 12.27 7.38
C VAL A 11 7.13 12.00 6.46
N ILE A 12 6.98 12.40 5.20
CA ILE A 12 8.02 12.29 4.18
C ILE A 12 8.36 13.70 3.72
N ASP A 13 9.62 14.09 3.84
CA ASP A 13 10.07 15.47 3.56
C ASP A 13 10.36 15.67 2.07
N VAL A 14 9.35 15.40 1.25
CA VAL A 14 9.34 15.68 -0.19
C VAL A 14 7.95 16.17 -0.59
N PRO A 15 7.83 16.88 -1.73
CA PRO A 15 6.53 17.36 -2.23
C PRO A 15 5.52 16.24 -2.45
N ILE A 16 4.25 16.53 -2.24
CA ILE A 16 3.15 15.57 -2.36
C ILE A 16 3.12 14.85 -3.72
N GLN A 17 3.44 15.58 -4.80
CA GLN A 17 3.44 14.98 -6.14
C GLN A 17 4.51 13.90 -6.26
N LYS A 18 5.68 14.08 -5.65
CA LYS A 18 6.74 13.07 -5.68
C LYS A 18 6.36 11.82 -4.89
N VAL A 19 5.68 11.99 -3.77
CA VAL A 19 5.19 10.84 -2.99
C VAL A 19 4.14 10.09 -3.79
N TRP A 20 3.18 10.83 -4.38
CA TRP A 20 2.14 10.23 -5.21
C TRP A 20 2.73 9.44 -6.38
N ASP A 21 3.66 10.04 -7.12
CA ASP A 21 4.26 9.40 -8.29
C ASP A 21 4.96 8.08 -7.92
N ALA A 22 5.63 8.05 -6.77
CA ALA A 22 6.29 6.83 -6.28
C ALA A 22 5.28 5.74 -5.91
N LEU A 23 4.14 6.12 -5.31
CA LEU A 23 3.08 5.17 -4.95
C LEU A 23 2.33 4.67 -6.17
N ALA A 24 2.04 5.56 -7.12
CA ALA A 24 1.25 5.25 -8.31
C ALA A 24 2.02 4.45 -9.36
N ASP A 25 3.33 4.39 -9.27
CA ASP A 25 4.16 3.50 -10.07
C ASP A 25 4.15 2.12 -9.41
N TRP A 26 3.10 1.36 -9.68
CA TRP A 26 2.78 0.12 -8.96
C TRP A 26 3.94 -0.87 -8.92
N GLU A 27 4.58 -1.12 -10.07
CA GLU A 27 5.64 -2.13 -10.14
C GLU A 27 6.90 -1.70 -9.40
N SER A 28 7.14 -0.40 -9.28
CA SER A 28 8.26 0.12 -8.49
C SER A 28 8.08 -0.09 -6.99
N GLN A 29 6.86 -0.38 -6.54
CA GLN A 29 6.61 -0.73 -5.14
C GLN A 29 7.41 -1.97 -4.72
N SER A 30 7.77 -2.84 -5.67
CA SER A 30 8.63 -4.00 -5.42
C SER A 30 9.99 -3.61 -4.84
N GLU A 31 10.44 -2.37 -5.06
CA GLU A 31 11.75 -1.90 -4.58
C GLU A 31 11.76 -1.59 -3.08
N TRP A 32 10.60 -1.21 -2.51
CA TRP A 32 10.54 -0.80 -1.12
C TRP A 32 9.59 -1.62 -0.25
N MET A 33 8.64 -2.35 -0.83
CA MET A 33 7.78 -3.25 -0.05
C MET A 33 8.55 -4.51 0.35
N LEU A 34 8.55 -4.81 1.64
CA LEU A 34 9.30 -5.93 2.22
C LEU A 34 8.90 -7.25 1.58
N GLN A 35 9.87 -7.93 0.93
CA GLN A 35 9.71 -9.26 0.32
C GLN A 35 8.49 -9.35 -0.61
N THR A 36 8.16 -8.25 -1.31
CA THR A 36 6.96 -8.17 -2.14
C THR A 36 7.32 -7.81 -3.57
N THR A 37 6.69 -8.51 -4.51
CA THR A 37 6.74 -8.19 -5.94
C THR A 37 5.35 -7.75 -6.38
N VAL A 38 5.26 -6.59 -7.02
CA VAL A 38 3.99 -6.00 -7.47
C VAL A 38 3.96 -5.98 -8.98
N GLU A 39 2.82 -6.39 -9.55
CA GLU A 39 2.61 -6.47 -11.00
C GLU A 39 1.23 -5.93 -11.34
N VAL A 40 1.13 -5.10 -12.39
CA VAL A 40 -0.14 -4.66 -12.95
C VAL A 40 -0.64 -5.74 -13.90
N THR A 41 -1.86 -6.21 -13.68
CA THR A 41 -2.44 -7.34 -14.43
C THR A 41 -3.52 -6.90 -15.43
N SER A 42 -3.99 -5.66 -15.36
CA SER A 42 -4.97 -5.10 -16.30
C SER A 42 -4.29 -4.37 -17.46
N ASP A 43 -5.06 -4.13 -18.54
CA ASP A 43 -4.57 -3.33 -19.67
C ASP A 43 -4.35 -1.88 -19.25
N ILE A 44 -5.28 -1.30 -18.46
CA ILE A 44 -5.06 0.02 -17.91
C ILE A 44 -4.07 -0.07 -16.75
N ARG A 45 -3.17 0.91 -16.65
CA ARG A 45 -2.07 0.88 -15.69
C ARG A 45 -2.17 1.95 -14.61
N SER A 46 -3.19 2.80 -14.68
CA SER A 46 -3.46 3.81 -13.65
C SER A 46 -4.93 4.17 -13.64
N GLY A 47 -5.40 4.71 -12.52
CA GLY A 47 -6.81 5.10 -12.35
C GLY A 47 -7.69 3.97 -11.87
N VAL A 48 -8.98 4.28 -11.74
CA VAL A 48 -10.01 3.32 -11.32
C VAL A 48 -10.07 2.16 -12.32
N GLY A 49 -10.12 0.93 -11.80
CA GLY A 49 -10.16 -0.28 -12.62
C GLY A 49 -8.80 -0.92 -12.85
N THR A 50 -7.71 -0.27 -12.47
CA THR A 50 -6.37 -0.90 -12.50
C THR A 50 -6.38 -2.10 -11.59
N SER A 51 -5.95 -3.26 -12.11
CA SER A 51 -5.81 -4.49 -11.34
C SER A 51 -4.36 -4.80 -11.08
N ILE A 52 -4.06 -5.23 -9.88
CA ILE A 52 -2.71 -5.41 -9.37
C ILE A 52 -2.62 -6.75 -8.65
N ALA A 53 -1.50 -7.45 -8.82
CA ALA A 53 -1.17 -8.64 -8.06
C ALA A 53 0.12 -8.37 -7.28
N ALA A 54 0.06 -8.57 -5.98
CA ALA A 54 1.21 -8.41 -5.10
C ALA A 54 1.53 -9.76 -4.45
N PHE A 55 2.74 -10.26 -4.70
CA PHE A 55 3.21 -11.49 -4.07
C PHE A 55 4.19 -11.15 -2.95
N THR A 56 3.87 -11.57 -1.74
CA THR A 56 4.73 -11.38 -0.57
C THR A 56 5.19 -12.73 -0.07
N GLY A 57 6.51 -12.95 -0.04
CA GLY A 57 7.06 -14.22 0.41
C GLY A 57 8.50 -14.39 0.08
N ILE A 58 8.99 -15.64 0.22
CA ILE A 58 10.38 -16.04 -0.04
C ILE A 58 10.34 -17.17 -1.05
N GLY A 59 11.01 -16.96 -2.21
CA GLY A 59 10.96 -17.90 -3.31
C GLY A 59 9.54 -18.06 -3.81
N LYS A 60 9.03 -19.31 -3.84
CA LYS A 60 7.65 -19.57 -4.23
C LYS A 60 6.70 -19.76 -3.03
N PHE A 61 7.21 -19.58 -1.83
CA PHE A 61 6.41 -19.66 -0.60
C PHE A 61 5.98 -18.28 -0.19
N GLY A 62 4.67 -18.00 -0.29
CA GLY A 62 4.15 -16.70 0.06
C GLY A 62 2.66 -16.58 -0.22
N ILE A 63 2.17 -15.35 -0.18
CA ILE A 63 0.77 -15.00 -0.34
C ILE A 63 0.61 -14.10 -1.54
N MET A 64 -0.33 -14.43 -2.43
CA MET A 64 -0.73 -13.60 -3.54
C MET A 64 -1.94 -12.77 -3.13
N ASP A 65 -1.82 -11.45 -3.27
CA ASP A 65 -2.86 -10.49 -2.95
C ASP A 65 -3.29 -9.80 -4.25
N HIS A 66 -4.54 -10.00 -4.64
CA HIS A 66 -5.11 -9.37 -5.83
C HIS A 66 -5.94 -8.16 -5.42
N MET A 67 -5.75 -7.05 -6.11
CA MET A 67 -6.42 -5.79 -5.80
C MET A 67 -6.92 -5.11 -7.07
N THR A 68 -7.96 -4.29 -6.92
CA THR A 68 -8.45 -3.41 -7.98
C THR A 68 -8.64 -2.01 -7.41
N VAL A 69 -8.19 -0.99 -8.13
CA VAL A 69 -8.36 0.41 -7.73
C VAL A 69 -9.82 0.81 -7.86
N THR A 70 -10.39 1.31 -6.78
CA THR A 70 -11.81 1.72 -6.71
C THR A 70 -11.98 3.23 -6.61
N ALA A 71 -10.96 3.97 -6.15
CA ALA A 71 -10.97 5.43 -6.12
C ALA A 71 -9.57 5.94 -6.46
N TRP A 72 -9.52 7.01 -7.24
CA TRP A 72 -8.28 7.56 -7.76
C TRP A 72 -8.40 9.07 -7.84
N ASN A 73 -7.80 9.75 -6.89
CA ASN A 73 -7.87 11.21 -6.80
C ASN A 73 -6.45 11.79 -6.57
N PRO A 74 -5.65 11.90 -7.64
CA PRO A 74 -4.28 12.41 -7.52
C PRO A 74 -4.25 13.87 -7.05
N PRO A 75 -3.29 14.25 -6.23
CA PRO A 75 -2.26 13.43 -5.63
C PRO A 75 -2.59 13.04 -4.17
N THR A 76 -3.86 12.87 -3.82
CA THR A 76 -4.32 12.77 -2.43
C THR A 76 -4.83 11.40 -2.01
N VAL A 77 -5.62 10.70 -2.83
CA VAL A 77 -6.28 9.47 -2.38
C VAL A 77 -6.24 8.40 -3.46
N CYS A 78 -5.89 7.18 -3.03
CA CYS A 78 -6.07 5.97 -3.82
C CYS A 78 -6.67 4.89 -2.92
N ASP A 79 -7.83 4.37 -3.32
CA ASP A 79 -8.49 3.25 -2.65
C ASP A 79 -8.40 2.01 -3.51
N VAL A 80 -8.23 0.86 -2.85
CA VAL A 80 -8.26 -0.45 -3.51
C VAL A 80 -9.21 -1.38 -2.77
N ILE A 81 -9.74 -2.36 -3.49
CA ILE A 81 -10.43 -3.51 -2.90
C ILE A 81 -9.59 -4.76 -3.18
N HIS A 82 -9.42 -5.59 -2.16
CA HIS A 82 -8.75 -6.88 -2.30
C HIS A 82 -9.76 -7.87 -2.90
N THR A 83 -9.44 -8.41 -4.08
CA THR A 83 -10.36 -9.25 -4.87
C THR A 83 -10.02 -10.73 -4.82
N GLY A 84 -8.91 -11.10 -4.18
CA GLY A 84 -8.48 -12.49 -4.06
C GLY A 84 -9.27 -13.28 -3.03
N LYS A 85 -8.90 -14.57 -2.90
CA LYS A 85 -9.59 -15.49 -1.98
C LYS A 85 -8.94 -15.50 -0.59
N ILE A 86 -7.67 -15.11 -0.49
CA ILE A 86 -6.90 -15.17 0.75
C ILE A 86 -6.97 -13.84 1.50
N VAL A 87 -6.60 -12.75 0.83
CA VAL A 87 -6.66 -11.41 1.41
C VAL A 87 -7.95 -10.75 0.96
N LYS A 88 -8.76 -10.30 1.92
CA LYS A 88 -10.06 -9.66 1.67
C LYS A 88 -10.17 -8.37 2.44
N GLY A 89 -10.85 -7.38 1.87
CA GLY A 89 -11.07 -6.09 2.49
C GLY A 89 -10.72 -4.95 1.56
N THR A 90 -10.42 -3.80 2.14
CA THR A 90 -10.10 -2.57 1.39
C THR A 90 -8.84 -1.93 1.94
N GLY A 91 -8.18 -1.12 1.11
CA GLY A 91 -7.00 -0.36 1.51
C GLY A 91 -7.08 1.07 1.00
N ARG A 92 -6.40 1.98 1.69
CA ARG A 92 -6.33 3.38 1.30
C ARG A 92 -4.94 3.94 1.50
N PHE A 93 -4.47 4.70 0.51
CA PHE A 93 -3.35 5.64 0.63
C PHE A 93 -3.94 7.04 0.62
N GLU A 94 -3.62 7.84 1.64
CA GLU A 94 -4.05 9.24 1.68
C GLU A 94 -2.85 10.13 1.94
N LEU A 95 -2.67 11.14 1.11
CA LEU A 95 -1.56 12.08 1.22
C LEU A 95 -2.10 13.48 1.53
N THR A 96 -1.44 14.16 2.47
CA THR A 96 -1.76 15.53 2.84
C THR A 96 -0.47 16.36 2.75
N ALA A 97 -0.49 17.42 1.95
CA ALA A 97 0.64 18.35 1.88
C ALA A 97 0.68 19.15 3.18
N LEU A 98 1.74 19.00 3.97
CA LEU A 98 1.94 19.78 5.17
C LEU A 98 2.61 21.13 4.85
N THR A 99 3.54 21.09 3.92
CA THR A 99 4.23 22.24 3.33
C THR A 99 4.49 21.92 1.85
N PRO A 100 4.96 22.85 1.02
CA PRO A 100 5.36 22.51 -0.35
C PRO A 100 6.45 21.43 -0.45
N GLU A 101 7.19 21.19 0.64
CA GLU A 101 8.33 20.26 0.68
C GLU A 101 8.11 19.09 1.63
N SER A 102 6.91 18.93 2.20
CA SER A 102 6.66 17.91 3.21
C SER A 102 5.24 17.36 3.08
N THR A 103 5.11 16.04 3.19
CA THR A 103 3.86 15.32 2.99
C THR A 103 3.62 14.36 4.16
N ARG A 104 2.38 14.34 4.64
CA ARG A 104 1.92 13.31 5.55
C ARG A 104 1.30 12.18 4.72
N PHE A 105 1.74 10.97 4.97
CA PHE A 105 1.24 9.75 4.34
C PHE A 105 0.46 8.96 5.39
N ASP A 106 -0.81 8.70 5.11
CA ASP A 106 -1.67 7.84 5.91
C ASP A 106 -1.98 6.57 5.12
N TRP A 107 -1.60 5.43 5.68
CA TRP A 107 -1.96 4.12 5.16
C TRP A 107 -3.00 3.50 6.08
N SER A 108 -4.06 2.90 5.50
CA SER A 108 -5.06 2.19 6.28
C SER A 108 -5.60 0.99 5.51
N GLU A 109 -6.02 -0.02 6.27
CA GLU A 109 -6.61 -1.25 5.74
C GLU A 109 -7.81 -1.65 6.59
N GLU A 110 -8.86 -2.11 5.91
CA GLU A 110 -9.96 -2.84 6.54
C GLU A 110 -9.80 -4.30 6.14
N VAL A 111 -9.42 -5.15 7.10
CA VAL A 111 -9.14 -6.56 6.85
C VAL A 111 -10.34 -7.41 7.27
N LEU A 112 -10.92 -8.15 6.33
CA LEU A 112 -12.05 -9.05 6.60
C LEU A 112 -11.51 -10.39 7.07
N ALA A 113 -11.67 -10.67 8.36
CA ALA A 113 -11.18 -11.91 8.99
C ALA A 113 -11.87 -12.11 10.33
N PRO A 114 -11.88 -13.33 10.87
CA PRO A 114 -12.24 -13.53 12.27
C PRO A 114 -11.33 -12.71 13.16
N ARG A 115 -11.90 -12.10 14.21
CA ARG A 115 -11.16 -11.19 15.09
C ARG A 115 -9.92 -11.84 15.70
N ALA A 116 -10.05 -13.11 16.14
CA ALA A 116 -8.92 -13.82 16.74
C ALA A 116 -7.76 -13.99 15.75
N LEU A 117 -8.07 -14.32 14.49
CA LEU A 117 -7.07 -14.45 13.44
C LEU A 117 -6.42 -13.11 13.15
N PHE A 118 -7.21 -12.05 13.04
CA PHE A 118 -6.68 -10.70 12.81
C PHE A 118 -5.71 -10.29 13.93
N LEU A 119 -6.06 -10.52 15.19
CA LEU A 119 -5.20 -10.17 16.32
C LEU A 119 -3.89 -10.96 16.31
N LEU A 120 -3.90 -12.17 15.74
CA LEU A 120 -2.70 -12.97 15.61
C LEU A 120 -1.76 -12.42 14.53
N ILE A 121 -2.30 -11.98 13.38
CA ILE A 121 -1.48 -11.53 12.24
C ILE A 121 -1.15 -10.04 12.29
N ALA A 122 -1.95 -9.23 12.97
CA ALA A 122 -1.82 -7.77 12.95
C ALA A 122 -0.44 -7.25 13.37
N PRO A 123 0.22 -7.77 14.42
CA PRO A 123 1.55 -7.28 14.79
C PRO A 123 2.57 -7.46 13.66
N GLY A 124 2.58 -8.61 12.98
CA GLY A 124 3.47 -8.88 11.86
C GLY A 124 3.16 -7.98 10.66
N LEU A 125 1.87 -7.82 10.35
CA LEU A 125 1.42 -6.94 9.28
C LEU A 125 1.85 -5.49 9.56
N TYR A 126 1.63 -4.99 10.78
CA TYR A 126 2.01 -3.64 11.17
C TYR A 126 3.52 -3.42 11.01
N VAL A 127 4.33 -4.34 11.53
CA VAL A 127 5.79 -4.24 11.43
C VAL A 127 6.25 -4.30 9.98
N GLY A 128 5.69 -5.21 9.19
CA GLY A 128 6.05 -5.35 7.77
C GLY A 128 5.74 -4.09 6.97
N VAL A 129 4.57 -3.51 7.16
CA VAL A 129 4.18 -2.26 6.49
C VAL A 129 5.05 -1.10 6.98
N ARG A 130 5.34 -1.03 8.28
CA ARG A 130 6.20 0.02 8.83
C ARG A 130 7.60 -0.02 8.23
N ILE A 131 8.18 -1.22 8.08
CA ILE A 131 9.48 -1.39 7.44
C ILE A 131 9.41 -0.93 5.98
N SER A 132 8.35 -1.32 5.26
CA SER A 132 8.16 -0.96 3.85
C SER A 132 8.04 0.55 3.66
N LEU A 133 7.19 1.21 4.45
CA LEU A 133 6.99 2.65 4.35
C LEU A 133 8.25 3.44 4.76
N SER A 134 9.01 2.92 5.72
CA SER A 134 10.29 3.53 6.10
C SER A 134 11.32 3.40 4.97
N ALA A 135 11.29 2.30 4.23
CA ALA A 135 12.15 2.11 3.06
C ALA A 135 11.78 3.09 1.93
N LEU A 136 10.48 3.28 1.68
CA LEU A 136 10.00 4.28 0.73
C LEU A 136 10.49 5.68 1.11
N ARG A 137 10.34 6.05 2.37
CA ARG A 137 10.79 7.35 2.86
C ARG A 137 12.29 7.56 2.63
N ARG A 138 13.11 6.55 2.96
CA ARG A 138 14.56 6.64 2.73
C ARG A 138 14.88 6.80 1.25
N GLN A 139 14.19 6.06 0.38
CA GLN A 139 14.38 6.15 -1.07
C GLN A 139 14.07 7.55 -1.58
N LEU A 140 12.94 8.12 -1.16
CA LEU A 140 12.53 9.47 -1.56
C LEU A 140 13.45 10.54 -1.01
N HIS A 141 13.95 10.39 0.22
CA HIS A 141 14.89 11.34 0.81
C HIS A 141 16.23 11.33 0.09
N ARG A 142 16.67 10.18 -0.43
CA ARG A 142 17.92 10.10 -1.21
C ARG A 142 17.82 10.79 -2.57
N SER A 143 16.62 10.91 -3.12
CA SER A 143 16.39 11.50 -4.44
C SER A 143 15.99 12.98 -4.40
N LYS A 144 16.13 13.61 -3.25
CA LYS A 144 15.85 15.06 -3.09
C LYS A 144 16.73 15.92 -3.97
#